data_0a6c6b2490663c831fcef4d3040c1e70
#
_entry.id   0a6c6b2490663c831fcef4d3040c1e70
#
_cell.length_a   1.000
_cell.length_b   1.000
_cell.length_c   1.000
_cell.angle_alpha   90.00
_cell.angle_beta   90.00
_cell.angle_gamma   90.00
#
_symmetry.space_group_name_H-M   'P 1'
#
loop_
_entity.id
_entity.type
_entity.pdbx_description
1 polymer ?
#
loop_
_entity_poly.entity_id
_entity_poly.type
_entity_poly.pdbx_seq_one_letter_code
_entity_poly.pdbx_strand_id
1 'polypeptide(L)'
;MKRSLDSRVDYSLLLPVFFLLVIGVVAIYIAVSHDYPNNILPILGQQVAWIALGLVIGFVVMLFNTEFLWKVTPFLYILGLGLMVLPIVFYNPSLVASTGAKNWVSINGITLFQPSEFMKISYILMLARVIVQFTKKHKEWRRTIPLDFLLIGWMIVFTIPILVLLALQSDLGTALVFVAIFSGIVLLSGVSWKIIIPVFVTAVTGIAGFLAIFISKDGRAFLHQLGMPTYQINRILAWLNPFDFAQTTTYQQAQGQIAIGSGGLFGQGFNASNLLIPVRESDMIFTVIAEDFGFIGSVLVIALYLMLIYRMLKITLKSNNQFYTYISTGLIMMLLFHIFENIGAVTGLLPLTGIPLPFISQGGSAIISNLIGVGLLLSMSYQTNLAEEKSGKVPLKRKKVVLKRIK
;
A
#
# COMPACT_ATOMS: atom_id res chain seq x y z
N MET A 1 -31.87 6.18 -20.44
CA MET A 1 -32.25 5.65 -19.10
C MET A 1 -31.18 6.08 -18.09
N LYS A 2 -31.50 6.95 -17.12
CA LYS A 2 -30.56 7.26 -16.01
C LYS A 2 -30.40 5.98 -15.20
N ARG A 3 -29.20 5.37 -15.24
CA ARG A 3 -28.89 4.18 -14.42
C ARG A 3 -28.75 4.62 -12.96
N SER A 4 -29.27 3.82 -12.04
CA SER A 4 -29.14 4.06 -10.60
C SER A 4 -27.67 3.98 -10.18
N LEU A 5 -27.25 4.78 -9.21
CA LEU A 5 -25.91 4.74 -8.60
C LEU A 5 -25.57 3.33 -8.09
N ASP A 6 -26.57 2.58 -7.66
CA ASP A 6 -26.47 1.19 -7.21
C ASP A 6 -25.79 0.24 -8.23
N SER A 7 -25.96 0.51 -9.54
CA SER A 7 -25.30 -0.30 -10.59
C SER A 7 -23.77 -0.09 -10.66
N ARG A 8 -23.23 0.92 -10.02
CA ARG A 8 -21.79 1.24 -9.96
C ARG A 8 -21.10 0.58 -8.77
N VAL A 9 -21.85 0.13 -7.79
CA VAL A 9 -21.31 -0.40 -6.54
C VAL A 9 -21.09 -1.90 -6.65
N ASP A 10 -19.87 -2.35 -6.41
CA ASP A 10 -19.50 -3.75 -6.25
C ASP A 10 -19.42 -4.08 -4.76
N TYR A 11 -20.53 -4.55 -4.19
CA TYR A 11 -20.60 -4.89 -2.76
C TYR A 11 -19.59 -5.94 -2.33
N SER A 12 -19.22 -6.85 -3.23
CA SER A 12 -18.22 -7.89 -2.91
C SER A 12 -16.80 -7.32 -2.75
N LEU A 13 -16.52 -6.14 -3.35
CA LEU A 13 -15.28 -5.40 -3.15
C LEU A 13 -15.35 -4.56 -1.87
N LEU A 14 -16.50 -3.93 -1.61
CA LEU A 14 -16.66 -3.02 -0.47
C LEU A 14 -16.75 -3.75 0.87
N LEU A 15 -17.31 -4.96 0.89
CA LEU A 15 -17.50 -5.70 2.15
C LEU A 15 -16.20 -5.92 2.93
N PRO A 16 -15.13 -6.50 2.35
CA PRO A 16 -13.86 -6.64 3.07
C PRO A 16 -13.23 -5.29 3.45
N VAL A 17 -13.35 -4.25 2.61
CA VAL A 17 -12.86 -2.90 2.93
C VAL A 17 -13.60 -2.34 4.16
N PHE A 18 -14.91 -2.47 4.21
CA PHE A 18 -15.72 -2.03 5.35
C PHE A 18 -15.31 -2.72 6.65
N PHE A 19 -15.17 -4.05 6.66
CA PHE A 19 -14.72 -4.76 7.86
C PHE A 19 -13.31 -4.39 8.28
N LEU A 20 -12.37 -4.20 7.32
CA LEU A 20 -11.02 -3.77 7.64
C LEU A 20 -11.00 -2.36 8.26
N LEU A 21 -11.81 -1.43 7.76
CA LEU A 21 -11.95 -0.09 8.35
C LEU A 21 -12.53 -0.15 9.78
N VAL A 22 -13.55 -0.99 10.01
CA VAL A 22 -14.15 -1.17 11.34
C VAL A 22 -13.11 -1.76 12.31
N ILE A 23 -12.42 -2.82 11.91
CA ILE A 23 -11.34 -3.43 12.71
C ILE A 23 -10.25 -2.40 12.99
N GLY A 24 -9.88 -1.57 12.00
CA GLY A 24 -8.90 -0.51 12.15
C GLY A 24 -9.30 0.51 13.23
N VAL A 25 -10.53 1.00 13.21
CA VAL A 25 -11.03 1.94 14.23
C VAL A 25 -11.01 1.31 15.62
N VAL A 26 -11.40 0.04 15.74
CA VAL A 26 -11.36 -0.70 17.00
C VAL A 26 -9.92 -0.90 17.49
N ALA A 27 -9.02 -1.33 16.61
CA ALA A 27 -7.61 -1.54 16.96
C ALA A 27 -6.91 -0.23 17.36
N ILE A 28 -7.19 0.89 16.65
CA ILE A 28 -6.67 2.20 17.03
C ILE A 28 -7.25 2.63 18.40
N TYR A 29 -8.54 2.40 18.65
CA TYR A 29 -9.12 2.67 19.96
C TYR A 29 -8.37 1.96 21.08
N ILE A 30 -8.11 0.66 20.94
CA ILE A 30 -7.36 -0.14 21.91
C ILE A 30 -5.96 0.43 22.10
N ALA A 31 -5.20 0.64 21.02
CA ALA A 31 -3.85 1.18 21.08
C ALA A 31 -3.80 2.54 21.82
N VAL A 32 -4.68 3.47 21.43
CA VAL A 32 -4.69 4.83 21.96
C VAL A 32 -5.23 4.90 23.38
N SER A 33 -6.21 4.05 23.74
CA SER A 33 -6.75 4.01 25.11
C SER A 33 -5.71 3.61 26.14
N HIS A 34 -4.72 2.82 25.71
CA HIS A 34 -3.61 2.39 26.54
C HIS A 34 -2.46 3.43 26.53
N ASP A 35 -2.00 3.83 25.33
CA ASP A 35 -0.80 4.64 25.19
C ASP A 35 -1.05 6.14 25.39
N TYR A 36 -2.26 6.64 25.07
CA TYR A 36 -2.64 8.06 25.12
C TYR A 36 -4.04 8.29 25.71
N PRO A 37 -4.34 7.91 26.97
CA PRO A 37 -5.70 7.91 27.52
C PRO A 37 -6.37 9.28 27.52
N ASN A 38 -5.60 10.37 27.55
CA ASN A 38 -6.13 11.74 27.49
C ASN A 38 -6.46 12.24 26.06
N ASN A 39 -6.05 11.50 25.03
CA ASN A 39 -6.15 11.92 23.62
C ASN A 39 -6.99 10.96 22.76
N ILE A 40 -7.78 10.09 23.36
CA ILE A 40 -8.57 9.07 22.64
C ILE A 40 -9.52 9.72 21.63
N LEU A 41 -10.38 10.64 22.08
CA LEU A 41 -11.38 11.27 21.22
C LEU A 41 -10.78 12.10 20.06
N PRO A 42 -9.75 12.94 20.27
CA PRO A 42 -9.10 13.64 19.16
C PRO A 42 -8.51 12.69 18.11
N ILE A 43 -7.79 11.65 18.51
CA ILE A 43 -7.12 10.73 17.59
C ILE A 43 -8.15 9.91 16.80
N LEU A 44 -9.15 9.33 17.46
CA LEU A 44 -10.23 8.59 16.79
C LEU A 44 -11.08 9.48 15.90
N GLY A 45 -11.43 10.68 16.39
CA GLY A 45 -12.20 11.67 15.61
C GLY A 45 -11.46 12.06 14.33
N GLN A 46 -10.14 12.26 14.41
CA GLN A 46 -9.30 12.52 13.25
C GLN A 46 -9.30 11.34 12.27
N GLN A 47 -9.16 10.10 12.76
CA GLN A 47 -9.17 8.90 11.92
C GLN A 47 -10.51 8.72 11.19
N VAL A 48 -11.64 8.88 11.91
CA VAL A 48 -12.99 8.81 11.32
C VAL A 48 -13.20 9.92 10.30
N ALA A 49 -12.69 11.13 10.55
CA ALA A 49 -12.76 12.24 9.59
C ALA A 49 -11.96 11.92 8.31
N TRP A 50 -10.77 11.30 8.41
CA TRP A 50 -10.00 10.86 7.25
C TRP A 50 -10.69 9.73 6.49
N ILE A 51 -11.32 8.79 7.17
CA ILE A 51 -12.13 7.73 6.54
C ILE A 51 -13.31 8.37 5.76
N ALA A 52 -14.05 9.28 6.39
CA ALA A 52 -15.16 9.96 5.75
C ALA A 52 -14.72 10.75 4.51
N LEU A 53 -13.64 11.52 4.62
CA LEU A 53 -13.06 12.25 3.49
C LEU A 53 -12.60 11.30 2.38
N GLY A 54 -11.91 10.22 2.73
CA GLY A 54 -11.47 9.21 1.79
C GLY A 54 -12.62 8.51 1.06
N LEU A 55 -13.73 8.22 1.75
CA LEU A 55 -14.95 7.67 1.14
C LEU A 55 -15.58 8.66 0.15
N VAL A 56 -15.64 9.95 0.48
CA VAL A 56 -16.14 10.99 -0.43
C VAL A 56 -15.24 11.08 -1.69
N ILE A 57 -13.92 11.13 -1.50
CA ILE A 57 -12.98 11.19 -2.63
C ILE A 57 -13.06 9.91 -3.46
N GLY A 58 -13.08 8.73 -2.84
CA GLY A 58 -13.24 7.43 -3.52
C GLY A 58 -14.55 7.35 -4.32
N PHE A 59 -15.64 7.87 -3.77
CA PHE A 59 -16.92 7.99 -4.48
C PHE A 59 -16.81 8.89 -5.71
N VAL A 60 -16.15 10.04 -5.60
CA VAL A 60 -15.93 10.94 -6.75
C VAL A 60 -15.06 10.24 -7.82
N VAL A 61 -13.99 9.57 -7.41
CA VAL A 61 -13.11 8.83 -8.33
C VAL A 61 -13.85 7.68 -9.03
N MET A 62 -14.79 7.01 -8.36
CA MET A 62 -15.66 5.99 -8.96
C MET A 62 -16.47 6.52 -10.15
N LEU A 63 -16.73 7.82 -10.22
CA LEU A 63 -17.49 8.42 -11.33
C LEU A 63 -16.63 8.64 -12.58
N PHE A 64 -15.31 8.64 -12.47
CA PHE A 64 -14.39 8.88 -13.59
C PHE A 64 -14.41 7.72 -14.58
N ASN A 65 -14.35 8.06 -15.86
CA ASN A 65 -14.23 7.08 -16.94
C ASN A 65 -12.78 6.96 -17.43
N THR A 66 -12.53 5.94 -18.25
CA THR A 66 -11.20 5.66 -18.82
C THR A 66 -10.59 6.86 -19.54
N GLU A 67 -11.39 7.59 -20.32
CA GLU A 67 -10.91 8.72 -21.13
C GLU A 67 -10.45 9.88 -20.25
N PHE A 68 -11.20 10.18 -19.20
CA PHE A 68 -10.83 11.21 -18.23
C PHE A 68 -9.55 10.84 -17.51
N LEU A 69 -9.47 9.61 -16.94
CA LEU A 69 -8.26 9.12 -16.28
C LEU A 69 -7.04 9.15 -17.18
N TRP A 70 -7.22 8.76 -18.46
CA TRP A 70 -6.16 8.82 -19.45
C TRP A 70 -5.65 10.24 -19.69
N LYS A 71 -6.55 11.22 -19.81
CA LYS A 71 -6.18 12.62 -20.08
C LYS A 71 -5.50 13.28 -18.88
N VAL A 72 -5.98 13.01 -17.67
CA VAL A 72 -5.51 13.67 -16.45
C VAL A 72 -4.21 13.05 -15.90
N THR A 73 -3.88 11.82 -16.27
CA THR A 73 -2.72 11.07 -15.75
C THR A 73 -1.39 11.85 -15.81
N PRO A 74 -0.97 12.48 -16.93
CA PRO A 74 0.31 13.21 -16.95
C PRO A 74 0.34 14.39 -15.99
N PHE A 75 -0.79 15.10 -15.87
CA PHE A 75 -0.92 16.20 -14.92
C PHE A 75 -0.81 15.72 -13.48
N LEU A 76 -1.49 14.62 -13.11
CA LEU A 76 -1.40 14.03 -11.77
C LEU A 76 0.02 13.57 -11.44
N TYR A 77 0.74 13.02 -12.42
CA TYR A 77 2.11 12.58 -12.24
C TYR A 77 3.06 13.76 -11.97
N ILE A 78 2.98 14.84 -12.77
CA ILE A 78 3.80 16.04 -12.58
C ILE A 78 3.45 16.73 -11.26
N LEU A 79 2.15 16.83 -10.94
CA LEU A 79 1.68 17.36 -9.65
C LEU A 79 2.24 16.54 -8.49
N GLY A 80 2.19 15.21 -8.59
CA GLY A 80 2.75 14.30 -7.58
C GLY A 80 4.25 14.50 -7.36
N LEU A 81 5.04 14.63 -8.42
CA LEU A 81 6.46 14.96 -8.32
C LEU A 81 6.69 16.31 -7.62
N GLY A 82 5.91 17.34 -7.98
CA GLY A 82 5.97 18.65 -7.33
C GLY A 82 5.64 18.57 -5.83
N LEU A 83 4.60 17.81 -5.47
CA LEU A 83 4.24 17.59 -4.07
C LEU A 83 5.33 16.85 -3.29
N MET A 84 6.01 15.87 -3.90
CA MET A 84 7.10 15.12 -3.27
C MET A 84 8.35 15.97 -2.96
N VAL A 85 8.49 17.17 -3.53
CA VAL A 85 9.56 18.12 -3.18
C VAL A 85 9.25 18.81 -1.84
N LEU A 86 7.97 19.00 -1.49
CA LEU A 86 7.57 19.76 -0.31
C LEU A 86 8.17 19.25 1.01
N PRO A 87 8.22 17.94 1.32
CA PRO A 87 8.79 17.45 2.58
C PRO A 87 10.29 17.73 2.73
N ILE A 88 11.01 17.97 1.62
CA ILE A 88 12.44 18.31 1.67
C ILE A 88 12.63 19.70 2.27
N VAL A 89 11.66 20.61 2.04
CA VAL A 89 11.68 22.00 2.50
C VAL A 89 10.86 22.19 3.78
N PHE A 90 9.66 21.58 3.83
CA PHE A 90 8.69 21.74 4.90
C PHE A 90 8.57 20.43 5.71
N TYR A 91 9.49 20.19 6.62
CA TYR A 91 9.50 19.01 7.49
C TYR A 91 9.51 19.39 8.97
N ASN A 92 9.16 18.44 9.83
CA ASN A 92 9.27 18.60 11.28
C ASN A 92 10.60 17.98 11.79
N PRO A 93 11.55 18.78 12.32
CA PRO A 93 12.84 18.26 12.78
C PRO A 93 12.73 17.19 13.88
N SER A 94 11.76 17.32 14.80
CA SER A 94 11.57 16.33 15.86
C SER A 94 11.08 15.00 15.33
N LEU A 95 10.19 15.00 14.32
CA LEU A 95 9.73 13.79 13.66
C LEU A 95 10.88 13.13 12.88
N VAL A 96 11.72 13.92 12.20
CA VAL A 96 12.89 13.40 11.48
C VAL A 96 13.91 12.79 12.44
N ALA A 97 14.12 13.40 13.61
CA ALA A 97 15.00 12.85 14.63
C ALA A 97 14.56 11.47 15.13
N SER A 98 13.24 11.22 15.20
CA SER A 98 12.68 9.94 15.66
C SER A 98 12.57 8.90 14.54
N THR A 99 12.19 9.29 13.31
CA THR A 99 11.92 8.37 12.20
C THR A 99 13.10 8.18 11.24
N GLY A 100 14.03 9.16 11.19
CA GLY A 100 15.12 9.23 10.22
C GLY A 100 14.72 9.65 8.81
N ALA A 101 13.43 9.93 8.54
CA ALA A 101 12.91 10.23 7.20
C ALA A 101 12.21 11.60 7.14
N LYS A 102 12.42 12.33 6.01
CA LYS A 102 11.76 13.61 5.69
C LYS A 102 10.62 13.39 4.70
N ASN A 103 9.62 12.61 5.08
CA ASN A 103 8.56 12.16 4.17
C ASN A 103 7.17 12.79 4.44
N TRP A 104 7.05 13.59 5.49
CA TRP A 104 5.84 14.29 5.88
C TRP A 104 5.95 15.80 5.67
N VAL A 105 4.95 16.39 5.01
CA VAL A 105 4.82 17.86 4.96
C VAL A 105 4.32 18.35 6.31
N SER A 106 5.09 19.24 6.93
CA SER A 106 4.74 19.82 8.23
C SER A 106 4.93 21.33 8.19
N ILE A 107 3.94 22.09 8.70
CA ILE A 107 3.95 23.55 8.79
C ILE A 107 3.69 23.93 10.25
N ASN A 108 4.55 24.77 10.82
CA ASN A 108 4.46 25.20 12.21
C ASN A 108 4.35 24.04 13.22
N GLY A 109 5.05 22.93 12.96
CA GLY A 109 5.04 21.75 13.84
C GLY A 109 3.83 20.83 13.63
N ILE A 110 2.84 21.21 12.83
CA ILE A 110 1.66 20.39 12.51
C ILE A 110 1.96 19.57 11.26
N THR A 111 1.87 18.24 11.37
CA THR A 111 2.02 17.31 10.26
C THR A 111 0.70 17.24 9.48
N LEU A 112 0.77 17.53 8.18
CA LEU A 112 -0.42 17.64 7.32
C LEU A 112 -0.69 16.36 6.53
N PHE A 113 0.22 15.98 5.63
CA PHE A 113 0.05 14.82 4.75
C PHE A 113 1.39 14.29 4.25
N GLN A 114 1.38 13.07 3.73
CA GLN A 114 2.52 12.41 3.08
C GLN A 114 2.32 12.40 1.57
N PRO A 115 3.08 13.18 0.78
CA PRO A 115 2.90 13.29 -0.67
C PRO A 115 3.10 12.00 -1.44
N SER A 116 3.95 11.11 -0.96
CA SER A 116 4.19 9.81 -1.59
C SER A 116 2.94 8.93 -1.67
N GLU A 117 1.96 9.13 -0.78
CA GLU A 117 0.68 8.43 -0.83
C GLU A 117 -0.11 8.79 -2.09
N PHE A 118 -0.19 10.08 -2.43
CA PHE A 118 -0.77 10.54 -3.68
C PHE A 118 0.06 10.09 -4.88
N MET A 119 1.40 10.15 -4.76
CA MET A 119 2.31 9.78 -5.84
C MET A 119 2.19 8.31 -6.23
N LYS A 120 1.93 7.38 -5.31
CA LYS A 120 1.70 5.96 -5.61
C LYS A 120 0.58 5.77 -6.63
N ILE A 121 -0.56 6.43 -6.42
CA ILE A 121 -1.71 6.35 -7.33
C ILE A 121 -1.38 6.97 -8.69
N SER A 122 -0.78 8.16 -8.71
CA SER A 122 -0.38 8.86 -9.94
C SER A 122 0.64 8.06 -10.76
N TYR A 123 1.57 7.41 -10.08
CA TYR A 123 2.59 6.55 -10.69
C TYR A 123 1.99 5.30 -11.33
N ILE A 124 1.07 4.62 -10.63
CA ILE A 124 0.34 3.47 -11.18
C ILE A 124 -0.38 3.85 -12.47
N LEU A 125 -1.09 4.99 -12.47
CA LEU A 125 -1.76 5.51 -13.65
C LEU A 125 -0.77 5.81 -14.78
N MET A 126 0.38 6.42 -14.44
CA MET A 126 1.39 6.80 -15.43
C MET A 126 2.05 5.59 -16.06
N LEU A 127 2.46 4.59 -15.29
CA LEU A 127 3.03 3.35 -15.83
C LEU A 127 2.03 2.61 -16.73
N ALA A 128 0.76 2.49 -16.29
CA ALA A 128 -0.30 1.90 -17.09
C ALA A 128 -0.45 2.62 -18.44
N ARG A 129 -0.40 3.96 -18.44
CA ARG A 129 -0.46 4.77 -19.67
C ARG A 129 0.76 4.54 -20.58
N VAL A 130 1.96 4.53 -20.02
CA VAL A 130 3.22 4.30 -20.75
C VAL A 130 3.16 2.97 -21.51
N ILE A 131 2.77 1.90 -20.83
CA ILE A 131 2.71 0.56 -21.45
C ILE A 131 1.67 0.51 -22.56
N VAL A 132 0.48 1.05 -22.34
CA VAL A 132 -0.57 1.05 -23.35
C VAL A 132 -0.19 1.90 -24.56
N GLN A 133 0.45 3.06 -24.37
CA GLN A 133 0.97 3.89 -25.46
C GLN A 133 2.06 3.16 -26.24
N PHE A 134 3.00 2.53 -25.54
CA PHE A 134 4.07 1.75 -26.14
C PHE A 134 3.53 0.61 -27.00
N THR A 135 2.60 -0.18 -26.45
CA THR A 135 1.96 -1.30 -27.14
C THR A 135 1.19 -0.84 -28.38
N LYS A 136 0.47 0.30 -28.30
CA LYS A 136 -0.25 0.86 -29.45
C LYS A 136 0.69 1.34 -30.56
N LYS A 137 1.84 1.92 -30.22
CA LYS A 137 2.84 2.41 -31.17
C LYS A 137 3.52 1.26 -31.90
N HIS A 138 3.71 0.12 -31.23
CA HIS A 138 4.38 -1.05 -31.77
C HIS A 138 3.37 -2.18 -32.05
N LYS A 139 2.32 -1.91 -32.85
CA LYS A 139 1.21 -2.84 -33.16
C LYS A 139 1.64 -4.22 -33.68
N GLU A 140 2.77 -4.28 -34.37
CA GLU A 140 3.38 -5.50 -34.92
C GLU A 140 4.37 -6.15 -33.94
N TRP A 141 4.30 -5.80 -32.69
CA TRP A 141 5.24 -6.25 -31.69
C TRP A 141 5.20 -7.77 -31.54
N ARG A 142 5.95 -8.43 -32.36
CA ARG A 142 6.50 -9.73 -32.02
C ARG A 142 7.50 -9.48 -30.92
N ARG A 143 7.25 -10.00 -29.70
CA ARG A 143 8.09 -9.86 -28.50
C ARG A 143 9.57 -10.08 -28.84
N THR A 144 10.29 -9.00 -29.09
CA THR A 144 11.72 -8.99 -29.33
C THR A 144 12.40 -8.43 -28.08
N ILE A 145 13.51 -9.07 -27.67
CA ILE A 145 14.27 -8.65 -26.50
C ILE A 145 14.63 -7.15 -26.51
N PRO A 146 15.07 -6.54 -27.64
CA PRO A 146 15.35 -5.11 -27.69
C PRO A 146 14.14 -4.22 -27.40
N LEU A 147 12.94 -4.60 -27.84
CA LEU A 147 11.71 -3.84 -27.56
C LEU A 147 11.29 -3.97 -26.10
N ASP A 148 11.54 -5.12 -25.48
CA ASP A 148 11.32 -5.31 -24.03
C ASP A 148 12.24 -4.39 -23.21
N PHE A 149 13.52 -4.29 -23.58
CA PHE A 149 14.45 -3.33 -22.94
C PHE A 149 14.01 -1.89 -23.14
N LEU A 150 13.53 -1.53 -24.35
CA LEU A 150 13.03 -0.19 -24.61
C LEU A 150 11.79 0.14 -23.77
N LEU A 151 10.85 -0.82 -23.59
CA LEU A 151 9.68 -0.64 -22.71
C LEU A 151 10.11 -0.43 -21.27
N ILE A 152 10.98 -1.30 -20.76
CA ILE A 152 11.53 -1.18 -19.40
C ILE A 152 12.24 0.17 -19.24
N GLY A 153 13.03 0.58 -20.23
CA GLY A 153 13.70 1.89 -20.23
C GLY A 153 12.72 3.05 -20.07
N TRP A 154 11.63 3.06 -20.83
CA TRP A 154 10.57 4.07 -20.66
C TRP A 154 9.93 4.02 -19.28
N MET A 155 9.65 2.85 -18.72
CA MET A 155 9.11 2.73 -17.37
C MET A 155 10.10 3.25 -16.32
N ILE A 156 11.40 2.98 -16.48
CA ILE A 156 12.48 3.46 -15.60
C ILE A 156 12.57 4.99 -15.65
N VAL A 157 12.43 5.63 -16.81
CA VAL A 157 12.43 7.10 -16.93
C VAL A 157 11.40 7.76 -16.03
N PHE A 158 10.20 7.15 -15.87
CA PHE A 158 9.17 7.64 -14.97
C PHE A 158 9.35 7.15 -13.53
N THR A 159 10.21 6.21 -13.26
CA THR A 159 10.48 5.70 -11.91
C THR A 159 11.61 6.44 -11.22
N ILE A 160 12.69 6.74 -11.96
CA ILE A 160 13.90 7.37 -11.41
C ILE A 160 13.62 8.67 -10.65
N PRO A 161 12.84 9.64 -11.16
CA PRO A 161 12.59 10.90 -10.45
C PRO A 161 11.98 10.67 -9.06
N ILE A 162 11.09 9.68 -8.94
CA ILE A 162 10.44 9.31 -7.68
C ILE A 162 11.46 8.72 -6.70
N LEU A 163 12.28 7.76 -7.17
CA LEU A 163 13.28 7.12 -6.33
C LEU A 163 14.36 8.10 -5.86
N VAL A 164 14.76 9.05 -6.70
CA VAL A 164 15.69 10.14 -6.33
C VAL A 164 15.09 11.01 -5.23
N LEU A 165 13.83 11.42 -5.35
CA LEU A 165 13.16 12.22 -4.32
C LEU A 165 13.03 11.43 -3.01
N LEU A 166 12.70 10.14 -3.05
CA LEU A 166 12.62 9.28 -1.86
C LEU A 166 13.99 9.06 -1.22
N ALA A 167 15.05 8.96 -2.00
CA ALA A 167 16.43 8.90 -1.49
C ALA A 167 16.80 10.19 -0.76
N LEU A 168 16.45 11.37 -1.30
CA LEU A 168 16.66 12.67 -0.64
C LEU A 168 15.82 12.80 0.64
N GLN A 169 14.66 12.14 0.70
CA GLN A 169 13.82 12.09 1.89
C GLN A 169 14.26 11.01 2.90
N SER A 170 15.23 10.17 2.57
CA SER A 170 15.65 9.00 3.36
C SER A 170 14.51 7.99 3.62
N ASP A 171 13.53 7.89 2.71
CA ASP A 171 12.36 7.03 2.83
C ASP A 171 12.52 5.74 2.01
N LEU A 172 13.31 4.80 2.55
CA LEU A 172 13.55 3.51 1.93
C LEU A 172 12.27 2.64 1.87
N GLY A 173 11.47 2.67 2.93
CA GLY A 173 10.24 1.87 3.02
C GLY A 173 9.30 2.18 1.85
N THR A 174 8.98 3.46 1.66
CA THR A 174 8.15 3.88 0.52
C THR A 174 8.81 3.58 -0.83
N ALA A 175 10.14 3.69 -0.96
CA ALA A 175 10.83 3.35 -2.21
C ALA A 175 10.60 1.87 -2.61
N LEU A 176 10.61 0.96 -1.64
CA LEU A 176 10.33 -0.47 -1.88
C LEU A 176 8.89 -0.69 -2.39
N VAL A 177 7.91 0.11 -1.93
CA VAL A 177 6.54 0.06 -2.48
C VAL A 177 6.52 0.41 -3.96
N PHE A 178 7.24 1.46 -4.38
CA PHE A 178 7.33 1.83 -5.81
C PHE A 178 8.03 0.75 -6.62
N VAL A 179 9.06 0.10 -6.09
CA VAL A 179 9.73 -1.05 -6.73
C VAL A 179 8.78 -2.24 -6.85
N ALA A 180 7.97 -2.53 -5.83
CA ALA A 180 6.96 -3.59 -5.89
C ALA A 180 5.88 -3.31 -6.96
N ILE A 181 5.36 -2.07 -7.03
CA ILE A 181 4.43 -1.64 -8.08
C ILE A 181 5.06 -1.81 -9.47
N PHE A 182 6.29 -1.31 -9.66
CA PHE A 182 7.04 -1.45 -10.91
C PHE A 182 7.18 -2.91 -11.32
N SER A 183 7.65 -3.75 -10.40
CA SER A 183 7.90 -5.18 -10.65
C SER A 183 6.61 -5.91 -11.04
N GLY A 184 5.51 -5.68 -10.32
CA GLY A 184 4.22 -6.30 -10.65
C GLY A 184 3.68 -5.88 -12.00
N ILE A 185 3.79 -4.60 -12.34
CA ILE A 185 3.36 -4.11 -13.66
C ILE A 185 4.26 -4.66 -14.78
N VAL A 186 5.58 -4.76 -14.57
CA VAL A 186 6.51 -5.38 -15.52
C VAL A 186 6.19 -6.85 -15.75
N LEU A 187 5.92 -7.62 -14.69
CA LEU A 187 5.53 -9.03 -14.80
C LEU A 187 4.30 -9.22 -15.70
N LEU A 188 3.31 -8.32 -15.60
CA LEU A 188 2.09 -8.42 -16.39
C LEU A 188 2.21 -7.75 -17.76
N SER A 189 3.21 -6.90 -18.00
CA SER A 189 3.40 -6.20 -19.27
C SER A 189 3.76 -7.10 -20.44
N GLY A 190 4.11 -8.35 -20.15
CA GLY A 190 4.48 -9.35 -21.13
C GLY A 190 5.95 -9.31 -21.54
N VAL A 191 6.79 -8.62 -20.79
CA VAL A 191 8.26 -8.67 -20.93
C VAL A 191 8.76 -10.11 -20.84
N SER A 192 9.76 -10.43 -21.66
CA SER A 192 10.34 -11.78 -21.75
C SER A 192 10.94 -12.24 -20.41
N TRP A 193 10.61 -13.48 -20.04
CA TRP A 193 11.20 -14.14 -18.88
C TRP A 193 12.74 -14.23 -18.94
N LYS A 194 13.34 -14.15 -20.15
CA LYS A 194 14.79 -14.09 -20.34
C LYS A 194 15.42 -12.81 -19.76
N ILE A 195 14.63 -11.78 -19.52
CA ILE A 195 15.06 -10.54 -18.84
C ILE A 195 14.70 -10.60 -17.36
N ILE A 196 13.47 -11.03 -17.05
CA ILE A 196 12.93 -11.03 -15.68
C ILE A 196 13.73 -11.97 -14.77
N ILE A 197 14.00 -13.21 -15.22
CA ILE A 197 14.70 -14.21 -14.39
C ILE A 197 16.14 -13.77 -14.03
N PRO A 198 17.00 -13.32 -14.96
CA PRO A 198 18.32 -12.83 -14.59
C PRO A 198 18.29 -11.64 -13.62
N VAL A 199 17.38 -10.67 -13.83
CA VAL A 199 17.22 -9.53 -12.91
C VAL A 199 16.82 -10.00 -11.51
N PHE A 200 15.86 -10.91 -11.42
CA PHE A 200 15.42 -11.49 -10.15
C PHE A 200 16.56 -12.26 -9.45
N VAL A 201 17.26 -13.11 -10.16
CA VAL A 201 18.42 -13.87 -9.61
C VAL A 201 19.49 -12.90 -9.13
N THR A 202 19.83 -11.86 -9.91
CA THR A 202 20.82 -10.85 -9.50
C THR A 202 20.37 -10.12 -8.24
N ALA A 203 19.09 -9.74 -8.14
CA ALA A 203 18.55 -9.08 -6.94
C ALA A 203 18.64 -9.98 -5.71
N VAL A 204 18.23 -11.26 -5.81
CA VAL A 204 18.29 -12.22 -4.71
C VAL A 204 19.75 -12.48 -4.29
N THR A 205 20.65 -12.68 -5.25
CA THR A 205 22.08 -12.88 -4.98
C THR A 205 22.70 -11.63 -4.34
N GLY A 206 22.30 -10.44 -4.80
CA GLY A 206 22.74 -9.16 -4.23
C GLY A 206 22.30 -8.99 -2.77
N ILE A 207 21.03 -9.30 -2.47
CA ILE A 207 20.51 -9.28 -1.09
C ILE A 207 21.23 -10.29 -0.21
N ALA A 208 21.44 -11.53 -0.69
CA ALA A 208 22.16 -12.55 0.04
C ALA A 208 23.61 -12.13 0.32
N GLY A 209 24.30 -11.56 -0.68
CA GLY A 209 25.67 -11.03 -0.54
C GLY A 209 25.73 -9.86 0.45
N PHE A 210 24.76 -8.94 0.38
CA PHE A 210 24.64 -7.84 1.35
C PHE A 210 24.48 -8.36 2.79
N LEU A 211 23.59 -9.33 3.00
CA LEU A 211 23.37 -9.92 4.33
C LEU A 211 24.62 -10.66 4.82
N ALA A 212 25.32 -11.36 3.94
CA ALA A 212 26.58 -12.04 4.29
C ALA A 212 27.66 -11.04 4.76
N ILE A 213 27.79 -9.89 4.10
CA ILE A 213 28.68 -8.81 4.54
C ILE A 213 28.19 -8.22 5.86
N PHE A 214 26.89 -7.97 5.99
CA PHE A 214 26.27 -7.30 7.15
C PHE A 214 26.42 -8.10 8.46
N ILE A 215 26.44 -9.43 8.42
CA ILE A 215 26.56 -10.29 9.61
C ILE A 215 27.87 -10.02 10.36
N SER A 216 28.96 -9.73 9.66
CA SER A 216 30.27 -9.44 10.29
C SER A 216 30.35 -8.02 10.85
N LYS A 217 31.10 -7.83 11.94
CA LYS A 217 31.35 -6.49 12.51
C LYS A 217 32.12 -5.60 11.54
N ASP A 218 33.14 -6.15 10.87
CA ASP A 218 33.96 -5.44 9.90
C ASP A 218 33.15 -5.05 8.66
N GLY A 219 32.23 -5.93 8.21
CA GLY A 219 31.33 -5.65 7.12
C GLY A 219 30.36 -4.51 7.43
N ARG A 220 29.83 -4.41 8.64
CA ARG A 220 29.00 -3.26 9.06
C ARG A 220 29.81 -1.95 9.10
N ALA A 221 31.05 -1.99 9.60
CA ALA A 221 31.94 -0.84 9.57
C ALA A 221 32.24 -0.38 8.12
N PHE A 222 32.47 -1.32 7.22
CA PHE A 222 32.63 -1.06 5.78
C PHE A 222 31.39 -0.45 5.15
N LEU A 223 30.20 -0.99 5.43
CA LEU A 223 28.93 -0.43 4.92
C LEU A 223 28.68 0.99 5.44
N HIS A 224 29.03 1.26 6.71
CA HIS A 224 28.96 2.59 7.28
C HIS A 224 29.93 3.58 6.58
N GLN A 225 31.15 3.15 6.26
CA GLN A 225 32.09 3.95 5.48
C GLN A 225 31.61 4.24 4.06
N LEU A 226 30.84 3.33 3.46
CA LEU A 226 30.18 3.53 2.16
C LEU A 226 28.98 4.47 2.23
N GLY A 227 28.67 5.03 3.41
CA GLY A 227 27.59 6.02 3.59
C GLY A 227 26.27 5.45 4.10
N MET A 228 26.24 4.18 4.55
CA MET A 228 25.01 3.62 5.14
C MET A 228 24.74 4.29 6.51
N PRO A 229 23.59 4.95 6.70
CA PRO A 229 23.29 5.63 7.96
C PRO A 229 23.15 4.66 9.13
N THR A 230 23.55 5.09 10.31
CA THR A 230 23.49 4.28 11.55
C THR A 230 22.08 3.76 11.85
N TYR A 231 21.03 4.56 11.58
CA TYR A 231 19.66 4.14 11.82
C TYR A 231 19.24 2.95 10.95
N GLN A 232 19.74 2.84 9.71
CA GLN A 232 19.48 1.68 8.84
C GLN A 232 20.20 0.43 9.35
N ILE A 233 21.45 0.60 9.80
CA ILE A 233 22.20 -0.50 10.43
C ILE A 233 21.46 -1.00 11.67
N ASN A 234 20.96 -0.11 12.52
CA ASN A 234 20.21 -0.47 13.71
C ASN A 234 18.91 -1.19 13.39
N ARG A 235 18.18 -0.81 12.34
CA ARG A 235 16.95 -1.52 11.91
C ARG A 235 17.21 -2.95 11.47
N ILE A 236 18.31 -3.19 10.72
CA ILE A 236 18.68 -4.54 10.30
C ILE A 236 19.19 -5.36 11.49
N LEU A 237 19.94 -4.77 12.43
CA LEU A 237 20.34 -5.43 13.66
C LEU A 237 19.13 -5.79 14.54
N ALA A 238 18.18 -4.88 14.68
CA ALA A 238 16.93 -5.12 15.38
C ALA A 238 16.13 -6.28 14.79
N TRP A 239 16.14 -6.40 13.46
CA TRP A 239 15.49 -7.51 12.77
C TRP A 239 16.21 -8.86 13.00
N LEU A 240 17.55 -8.88 12.92
CA LEU A 240 18.33 -10.12 13.06
C LEU A 240 18.39 -10.59 14.52
N ASN A 241 18.48 -9.66 15.48
CA ASN A 241 18.67 -9.94 16.91
C ASN A 241 17.75 -9.02 17.75
N PRO A 242 16.43 -9.21 17.71
CA PRO A 242 15.48 -8.28 18.35
C PRO A 242 15.61 -8.25 19.87
N PHE A 243 16.10 -9.30 20.51
CA PHE A 243 16.20 -9.41 21.97
C PHE A 243 17.56 -8.98 22.55
N ASP A 244 18.61 -8.85 21.74
CA ASP A 244 19.94 -8.50 22.25
C ASP A 244 20.02 -7.07 22.81
N PHE A 245 19.19 -6.16 22.28
CA PHE A 245 19.11 -4.76 22.70
C PHE A 245 17.67 -4.33 22.97
N ALA A 246 16.87 -5.25 23.53
CA ALA A 246 15.42 -5.09 23.72
C ALA A 246 14.99 -3.90 24.59
N GLN A 247 15.93 -3.28 25.34
CA GLN A 247 15.68 -2.07 26.15
C GLN A 247 16.06 -0.76 25.47
N THR A 248 16.60 -0.82 24.23
CA THR A 248 17.13 0.35 23.53
C THR A 248 16.69 0.37 22.06
N THR A 249 17.59 0.09 21.14
CA THR A 249 17.37 0.25 19.69
C THR A 249 16.41 -0.78 19.09
N THR A 250 16.20 -1.92 19.75
CA THR A 250 15.33 -3.01 19.27
C THR A 250 14.02 -3.12 20.07
N TYR A 251 13.78 -2.19 21.01
CA TYR A 251 12.65 -2.20 21.94
C TYR A 251 11.30 -2.41 21.23
N GLN A 252 11.01 -1.62 20.21
CA GLN A 252 9.74 -1.66 19.48
C GLN A 252 9.48 -3.03 18.85
N GLN A 253 10.48 -3.62 18.20
CA GLN A 253 10.35 -4.91 17.53
C GLN A 253 10.27 -6.09 18.53
N ALA A 254 11.07 -6.04 19.58
CA ALA A 254 11.04 -7.06 20.63
C ALA A 254 9.68 -7.07 21.37
N GLN A 255 9.18 -5.91 21.78
CA GLN A 255 7.87 -5.78 22.42
C GLN A 255 6.73 -6.20 21.48
N GLY A 256 6.83 -5.88 20.19
CA GLY A 256 5.84 -6.33 19.20
C GLY A 256 5.78 -7.85 19.07
N GLN A 257 6.93 -8.53 19.06
CA GLN A 257 6.97 -10.00 19.03
C GLN A 257 6.45 -10.63 20.32
N ILE A 258 6.76 -10.04 21.49
CA ILE A 258 6.21 -10.48 22.79
C ILE A 258 4.69 -10.34 22.78
N ALA A 259 4.16 -9.20 22.32
CA ALA A 259 2.71 -8.97 22.23
C ALA A 259 2.01 -10.04 21.36
N ILE A 260 2.56 -10.31 20.16
CA ILE A 260 2.01 -11.36 19.28
C ILE A 260 2.06 -12.74 19.95
N GLY A 261 3.19 -13.08 20.59
CA GLY A 261 3.36 -14.37 21.25
C GLY A 261 2.44 -14.54 22.48
N SER A 262 2.17 -13.47 23.19
CA SER A 262 1.30 -13.48 24.38
C SER A 262 -0.18 -13.69 24.06
N GLY A 263 -0.62 -13.34 22.84
CA GLY A 263 -2.01 -13.46 22.44
C GLY A 263 -2.54 -14.90 22.29
N GLY A 264 -1.66 -15.88 22.07
CA GLY A 264 -2.08 -17.29 21.94
C GLY A 264 -3.16 -17.50 20.87
N LEU A 265 -4.11 -18.43 21.11
CA LEU A 265 -5.17 -18.73 20.14
C LEU A 265 -6.32 -17.71 20.15
N PHE A 266 -6.76 -17.27 21.33
CA PHE A 266 -7.98 -16.47 21.50
C PHE A 266 -7.69 -15.01 21.90
N GLY A 267 -6.44 -14.66 22.13
CA GLY A 267 -6.04 -13.36 22.64
C GLY A 267 -6.09 -13.25 24.15
N GLN A 268 -5.53 -12.16 24.68
CA GLN A 268 -5.58 -11.84 26.10
C GLN A 268 -6.93 -11.23 26.53
N GLY A 269 -7.75 -10.83 25.55
CA GLY A 269 -9.01 -10.14 25.78
C GLY A 269 -8.97 -8.67 25.34
N PHE A 270 -10.14 -8.08 25.16
CA PHE A 270 -10.29 -6.72 24.67
C PHE A 270 -9.64 -5.71 25.64
N ASN A 271 -8.66 -4.94 25.12
CA ASN A 271 -7.94 -3.89 25.84
C ASN A 271 -7.23 -4.40 27.13
N ALA A 272 -6.75 -5.64 27.11
CA ALA A 272 -6.13 -6.28 28.26
C ALA A 272 -4.60 -6.12 28.32
N SER A 273 -3.97 -5.54 27.28
CA SER A 273 -2.51 -5.36 27.20
C SER A 273 -1.97 -4.39 28.23
N ASN A 274 -0.79 -4.72 28.78
CA ASN A 274 0.01 -3.82 29.61
C ASN A 274 1.34 -3.46 28.95
N LEU A 275 1.54 -3.83 27.68
CA LEU A 275 2.77 -3.56 26.95
C LEU A 275 2.73 -2.19 26.28
N LEU A 276 3.74 -1.38 26.51
CA LEU A 276 3.90 -0.07 25.89
C LEU A 276 4.75 -0.23 24.64
N ILE A 277 4.13 -0.14 23.45
CA ILE A 277 4.80 -0.29 22.17
C ILE A 277 4.74 1.05 21.42
N PRO A 278 5.87 1.72 21.17
CA PRO A 278 5.86 3.00 20.45
C PRO A 278 5.19 2.88 19.07
N VAL A 279 4.37 3.89 18.71
CA VAL A 279 3.66 3.99 17.41
C VAL A 279 2.77 2.77 17.13
N ARG A 280 2.17 2.22 18.20
CA ARG A 280 1.36 1.01 18.11
C ARG A 280 0.11 1.19 17.26
N GLU A 281 -0.44 2.39 17.22
CA GLU A 281 -1.60 2.79 16.43
C GLU A 281 -1.33 2.85 14.92
N SER A 282 -0.06 2.88 14.49
CA SER A 282 0.35 3.02 13.08
C SER A 282 0.99 1.74 12.54
N ASP A 283 2.32 1.68 12.48
CA ASP A 283 3.07 0.60 11.83
C ASP A 283 3.11 -0.70 12.66
N MET A 284 2.78 -0.64 13.96
CA MET A 284 2.70 -1.82 14.84
C MET A 284 1.25 -2.27 15.13
N ILE A 285 0.25 -1.77 14.40
CA ILE A 285 -1.18 -2.00 14.72
C ILE A 285 -1.57 -3.49 14.72
N PHE A 286 -0.93 -4.32 13.89
CA PHE A 286 -1.20 -5.74 13.85
C PHE A 286 -0.86 -6.44 15.18
N THR A 287 0.06 -5.90 15.99
CA THR A 287 0.36 -6.41 17.33
C THR A 287 -0.83 -6.30 18.28
N VAL A 288 -1.63 -5.21 18.16
CA VAL A 288 -2.87 -5.04 18.94
C VAL A 288 -3.85 -6.16 18.61
N ILE A 289 -4.05 -6.42 17.31
CA ILE A 289 -4.98 -7.47 16.88
C ILE A 289 -4.52 -8.84 17.33
N ALA A 290 -3.22 -9.12 17.21
CA ALA A 290 -2.67 -10.42 17.59
C ALA A 290 -2.65 -10.63 19.12
N GLU A 291 -2.42 -9.60 19.90
CA GLU A 291 -2.40 -9.66 21.35
C GLU A 291 -3.82 -9.80 21.93
N ASP A 292 -4.74 -8.92 21.53
CA ASP A 292 -6.08 -8.85 22.11
C ASP A 292 -7.03 -9.96 21.59
N PHE A 293 -6.90 -10.33 20.30
CA PHE A 293 -7.79 -11.30 19.63
C PHE A 293 -7.08 -12.59 19.21
N GLY A 294 -5.79 -12.70 19.47
CA GLY A 294 -4.98 -13.90 19.24
C GLY A 294 -4.85 -14.30 17.79
N PHE A 295 -4.55 -15.58 17.61
CA PHE A 295 -4.40 -16.20 16.28
C PHE A 295 -5.69 -16.09 15.44
N ILE A 296 -6.87 -16.28 16.06
CA ILE A 296 -8.15 -16.22 15.35
C ILE A 296 -8.41 -14.82 14.79
N GLY A 297 -8.18 -13.76 15.58
CA GLY A 297 -8.30 -12.37 15.09
C GLY A 297 -7.32 -12.06 13.98
N SER A 298 -6.07 -12.52 14.09
CA SER A 298 -5.04 -12.36 13.08
C SER A 298 -5.40 -13.05 11.76
N VAL A 299 -5.89 -14.31 11.82
CA VAL A 299 -6.35 -15.06 10.63
C VAL A 299 -7.56 -14.39 9.99
N LEU A 300 -8.50 -13.85 10.77
CA LEU A 300 -9.65 -13.12 10.22
C LEU A 300 -9.21 -11.91 9.40
N VAL A 301 -8.26 -11.12 9.89
CA VAL A 301 -7.73 -9.95 9.17
C VAL A 301 -7.03 -10.38 7.88
N ILE A 302 -6.17 -11.41 7.94
CA ILE A 302 -5.50 -11.94 6.75
C ILE A 302 -6.53 -12.47 5.73
N ALA A 303 -7.57 -13.17 6.19
CA ALA A 303 -8.64 -13.68 5.32
C ALA A 303 -9.41 -12.53 4.63
N LEU A 304 -9.68 -11.42 5.33
CA LEU A 304 -10.30 -10.22 4.73
C LEU A 304 -9.41 -9.60 3.65
N TYR A 305 -8.09 -9.51 3.86
CA TYR A 305 -7.17 -9.05 2.83
C TYR A 305 -7.11 -10.01 1.63
N LEU A 306 -7.07 -11.31 1.85
CA LEU A 306 -7.10 -12.30 0.78
C LEU A 306 -8.41 -12.21 -0.03
N MET A 307 -9.55 -12.00 0.65
CA MET A 307 -10.85 -11.78 0.00
C MET A 307 -10.83 -10.50 -0.86
N LEU A 308 -10.26 -9.42 -0.35
CA LEU A 308 -10.11 -8.15 -1.09
C LEU A 308 -9.25 -8.35 -2.34
N ILE A 309 -8.05 -8.92 -2.20
CA ILE A 309 -7.13 -9.19 -3.31
C ILE A 309 -7.77 -10.13 -4.35
N TYR A 310 -8.43 -11.20 -3.91
CA TYR A 310 -9.15 -12.10 -4.79
C TYR A 310 -10.21 -11.36 -5.61
N ARG A 311 -10.96 -10.43 -4.97
CA ARG A 311 -11.95 -9.63 -5.68
C ARG A 311 -11.33 -8.67 -6.67
N MET A 312 -10.22 -8.01 -6.31
CA MET A 312 -9.44 -7.15 -7.21
C MET A 312 -8.95 -7.95 -8.43
N LEU A 313 -8.39 -9.15 -8.22
CA LEU A 313 -7.97 -10.05 -9.31
C LEU A 313 -9.14 -10.40 -10.23
N LYS A 314 -10.32 -10.71 -9.68
CA LYS A 314 -11.52 -10.99 -10.50
C LYS A 314 -11.92 -9.81 -11.39
N ILE A 315 -11.87 -8.58 -10.87
CA ILE A 315 -12.14 -7.36 -11.63
C ILE A 315 -11.08 -7.19 -12.74
N THR A 316 -9.82 -7.43 -12.42
CA THR A 316 -8.69 -7.34 -13.37
C THR A 316 -8.84 -8.32 -14.53
N LEU A 317 -9.09 -9.61 -14.22
CA LEU A 317 -9.22 -10.67 -15.21
C LEU A 317 -10.46 -10.52 -16.10
N LYS A 318 -11.52 -9.90 -15.58
CA LYS A 318 -12.74 -9.61 -16.34
C LYS A 318 -12.60 -8.42 -17.28
N SER A 319 -11.64 -7.52 -17.00
CA SER A 319 -11.45 -6.29 -17.79
C SER A 319 -10.86 -6.58 -19.17
N ASN A 320 -11.55 -6.11 -20.24
CA ASN A 320 -11.04 -6.12 -21.60
C ASN A 320 -10.20 -4.86 -21.95
N ASN A 321 -9.97 -3.98 -20.97
CA ASN A 321 -9.24 -2.73 -21.14
C ASN A 321 -7.83 -2.84 -20.53
N GLN A 322 -6.80 -2.86 -21.37
CA GLN A 322 -5.40 -2.97 -20.93
C GLN A 322 -5.00 -1.89 -19.92
N PHE A 323 -5.48 -0.65 -20.07
CA PHE A 323 -5.18 0.43 -19.14
C PHE A 323 -5.69 0.11 -17.73
N TYR A 324 -6.91 -0.37 -17.63
CA TYR A 324 -7.48 -0.83 -16.37
C TYR A 324 -6.74 -2.04 -15.77
N THR A 325 -6.35 -2.98 -16.63
CA THR A 325 -5.59 -4.17 -16.18
C THR A 325 -4.30 -3.76 -15.48
N TYR A 326 -3.53 -2.83 -16.07
CA TYR A 326 -2.27 -2.36 -15.46
C TYR A 326 -2.51 -1.51 -14.20
N ILE A 327 -3.56 -0.67 -14.17
CA ILE A 327 -3.93 0.08 -12.96
C ILE A 327 -4.24 -0.89 -11.81
N SER A 328 -5.12 -1.86 -12.05
CA SER A 328 -5.50 -2.83 -11.02
C SER A 328 -4.32 -3.66 -10.55
N THR A 329 -3.44 -4.08 -11.45
CA THR A 329 -2.18 -4.77 -11.09
C THR A 329 -1.31 -3.94 -10.18
N GLY A 330 -1.12 -2.65 -10.50
CA GLY A 330 -0.34 -1.74 -9.65
C GLY A 330 -0.96 -1.58 -8.26
N LEU A 331 -2.30 -1.45 -8.17
CA LEU A 331 -3.02 -1.37 -6.90
C LEU A 331 -2.91 -2.68 -6.09
N ILE A 332 -3.02 -3.83 -6.73
CA ILE A 332 -2.85 -5.14 -6.09
C ILE A 332 -1.43 -5.26 -5.52
N MET A 333 -0.41 -4.93 -6.31
CA MET A 333 0.99 -5.03 -5.86
C MET A 333 1.30 -4.05 -4.74
N MET A 334 0.74 -2.83 -4.78
CA MET A 334 0.82 -1.87 -3.71
C MET A 334 0.25 -2.45 -2.41
N LEU A 335 -0.97 -2.98 -2.44
CA LEU A 335 -1.62 -3.57 -1.27
C LEU A 335 -0.87 -4.80 -0.76
N LEU A 336 -0.52 -5.74 -1.64
CA LEU A 336 0.23 -6.95 -1.29
C LEU A 336 1.53 -6.61 -0.57
N PHE A 337 2.28 -5.63 -1.10
CA PHE A 337 3.55 -5.23 -0.50
C PHE A 337 3.34 -4.61 0.88
N HIS A 338 2.36 -3.70 1.05
CA HIS A 338 2.05 -3.10 2.34
C HIS A 338 1.67 -4.14 3.39
N ILE A 339 0.78 -5.10 3.03
CA ILE A 339 0.32 -6.15 3.93
C ILE A 339 1.48 -7.07 4.32
N PHE A 340 2.25 -7.53 3.32
CA PHE A 340 3.37 -8.44 3.55
C PHE A 340 4.48 -7.79 4.36
N GLU A 341 4.79 -6.53 4.07
CA GLU A 341 5.83 -5.79 4.78
C GLU A 341 5.41 -5.49 6.22
N ASN A 342 4.23 -4.94 6.46
CA ASN A 342 3.78 -4.61 7.82
C ASN A 342 3.66 -5.86 8.70
N ILE A 343 2.91 -6.88 8.25
CA ILE A 343 2.75 -8.12 9.03
C ILE A 343 4.10 -8.85 9.15
N GLY A 344 4.90 -8.89 8.08
CA GLY A 344 6.22 -9.51 8.10
C GLY A 344 7.20 -8.82 9.05
N ALA A 345 7.15 -7.49 9.14
CA ALA A 345 8.00 -6.73 10.04
C ALA A 345 7.65 -6.98 11.52
N VAL A 346 6.37 -6.93 11.88
CA VAL A 346 5.96 -7.13 13.28
C VAL A 346 6.11 -8.58 13.75
N THR A 347 6.02 -9.54 12.82
CA THR A 347 6.28 -10.97 13.11
C THR A 347 7.77 -11.33 13.08
N GLY A 348 8.65 -10.39 12.71
CA GLY A 348 10.10 -10.63 12.62
C GLY A 348 10.57 -11.29 11.33
N LEU A 349 9.68 -11.50 10.35
CA LEU A 349 10.05 -12.05 9.04
C LEU A 349 10.84 -11.03 8.19
N LEU A 350 10.54 -9.74 8.35
CA LEU A 350 11.16 -8.62 7.63
C LEU A 350 11.67 -7.55 8.61
N PRO A 351 12.63 -6.71 8.20
CA PRO A 351 13.02 -5.54 8.99
C PRO A 351 11.90 -4.50 9.00
N LEU A 352 11.71 -3.82 10.13
CA LEU A 352 10.69 -2.78 10.29
C LEU A 352 11.02 -1.55 9.41
N THR A 353 10.15 -1.23 8.46
CA THR A 353 10.30 -0.07 7.56
C THR A 353 9.38 1.10 7.89
N GLY A 354 8.37 0.89 8.77
CA GLY A 354 7.43 1.92 9.16
C GLY A 354 6.29 2.11 8.14
N ILE A 355 5.96 1.08 7.36
CA ILE A 355 4.84 1.12 6.42
C ILE A 355 3.54 0.75 7.14
N PRO A 356 2.47 1.57 7.02
CA PRO A 356 1.20 1.29 7.68
C PRO A 356 0.44 0.14 7.02
N LEU A 357 -0.33 -0.62 7.81
CA LEU A 357 -1.23 -1.67 7.34
C LEU A 357 -2.48 -1.07 6.69
N PRO A 358 -2.76 -1.34 5.40
CA PRO A 358 -3.84 -0.68 4.64
C PRO A 358 -5.21 -0.81 5.31
N PHE A 359 -5.99 0.26 5.34
CA PHE A 359 -7.34 0.38 5.95
C PHE A 359 -7.40 0.23 7.47
N ILE A 360 -6.39 -0.34 8.13
CA ILE A 360 -6.38 -0.63 9.58
C ILE A 360 -5.56 0.41 10.34
N SER A 361 -4.33 0.69 9.91
CA SER A 361 -3.44 1.62 10.63
C SER A 361 -3.97 3.04 10.66
N GLN A 362 -3.59 3.78 11.70
CA GLN A 362 -3.75 5.22 11.74
C GLN A 362 -2.91 5.87 10.64
N GLY A 363 -3.56 6.76 9.86
CA GLY A 363 -2.84 7.48 8.81
C GLY A 363 -3.78 8.08 7.77
N GLY A 364 -4.00 9.41 7.83
CA GLY A 364 -4.95 10.10 6.95
C GLY A 364 -4.62 9.95 5.46
N SER A 365 -3.38 10.23 5.07
CA SER A 365 -2.94 10.16 3.67
C SER A 365 -3.02 8.74 3.10
N ALA A 366 -2.62 7.74 3.90
CA ALA A 366 -2.66 6.33 3.49
C ALA A 366 -4.09 5.82 3.30
N ILE A 367 -5.01 6.15 4.21
CA ILE A 367 -6.43 5.78 4.09
C ILE A 367 -7.06 6.43 2.86
N ILE A 368 -6.83 7.72 2.61
CA ILE A 368 -7.32 8.41 1.43
C ILE A 368 -6.79 7.74 0.16
N SER A 369 -5.49 7.47 0.08
CA SER A 369 -4.84 6.79 -1.05
C SER A 369 -5.47 5.41 -1.32
N ASN A 370 -5.66 4.60 -0.28
CA ASN A 370 -6.27 3.29 -0.39
C ASN A 370 -7.73 3.37 -0.87
N LEU A 371 -8.51 4.33 -0.35
CA LEU A 371 -9.91 4.54 -0.76
C LEU A 371 -10.04 5.11 -2.18
N ILE A 372 -9.08 5.92 -2.64
CA ILE A 372 -8.95 6.29 -4.07
C ILE A 372 -8.73 5.04 -4.91
N GLY A 373 -7.85 4.13 -4.49
CA GLY A 373 -7.64 2.84 -5.15
C GLY A 373 -8.93 2.01 -5.27
N VAL A 374 -9.71 1.93 -4.20
CA VAL A 374 -11.04 1.29 -4.21
C VAL A 374 -11.99 1.99 -5.19
N GLY A 375 -12.02 3.31 -5.20
CA GLY A 375 -12.82 4.11 -6.15
C GLY A 375 -12.48 3.83 -7.61
N LEU A 376 -11.18 3.73 -7.94
CA LEU A 376 -10.69 3.32 -9.27
C LEU A 376 -11.19 1.94 -9.64
N LEU A 377 -11.10 0.95 -8.74
CA LEU A 377 -11.58 -0.41 -8.98
C LEU A 377 -13.09 -0.48 -9.19
N LEU A 378 -13.87 0.31 -8.45
CA LEU A 378 -15.31 0.42 -8.65
C LEU A 378 -15.64 1.00 -10.03
N SER A 379 -14.94 2.08 -10.44
CA SER A 379 -15.05 2.61 -11.80
C SER A 379 -14.75 1.57 -12.86
N MET A 380 -13.66 0.80 -12.69
CA MET A 380 -13.26 -0.26 -13.62
C MET A 380 -14.30 -1.37 -13.71
N SER A 381 -14.81 -1.86 -12.56
CA SER A 381 -15.86 -2.88 -12.49
C SER A 381 -17.12 -2.43 -13.25
N TYR A 382 -17.54 -1.18 -13.01
CA TYR A 382 -18.70 -0.60 -13.67
C TYR A 382 -18.51 -0.49 -15.20
N GLN A 383 -17.38 0.06 -15.67
CA GLN A 383 -17.09 0.23 -17.10
C GLN A 383 -16.98 -1.12 -17.82
N THR A 384 -16.40 -2.12 -17.17
CA THR A 384 -16.32 -3.49 -17.71
C THR A 384 -17.70 -4.11 -17.86
N ASN A 385 -18.56 -4.00 -16.85
CA ASN A 385 -19.94 -4.50 -16.91
C ASN A 385 -20.75 -3.77 -18.02
N LEU A 386 -20.55 -2.47 -18.19
CA LEU A 386 -21.16 -1.69 -19.29
C LEU A 386 -20.75 -2.18 -20.68
N ALA A 387 -19.45 -2.48 -20.86
CA ALA A 387 -18.93 -2.98 -22.13
C ALA A 387 -19.49 -4.37 -22.47
N GLU A 388 -19.62 -5.25 -21.47
CA GLU A 388 -20.22 -6.60 -21.64
C GLU A 388 -21.69 -6.53 -22.01
N GLU A 389 -22.48 -5.64 -21.37
CA GLU A 389 -23.89 -5.46 -21.72
C GLU A 389 -24.08 -4.95 -23.15
N LYS A 390 -23.23 -4.00 -23.57
CA LYS A 390 -23.27 -3.47 -24.95
C LYS A 390 -22.89 -4.52 -26.00
N SER A 391 -22.01 -5.46 -25.64
CA SER A 391 -21.58 -6.55 -26.52
C SER A 391 -22.55 -7.73 -26.57
N GLY A 392 -23.66 -7.69 -25.81
CA GLY A 392 -24.65 -8.79 -25.74
C GLY A 392 -24.17 -10.05 -25.02
N LYS A 393 -23.00 -10.02 -24.37
CA LYS A 393 -22.40 -11.19 -23.70
C LYS A 393 -23.03 -11.50 -22.33
N VAL A 394 -23.79 -10.59 -21.76
CA VAL A 394 -24.51 -10.80 -20.49
C VAL A 394 -26.01 -10.55 -20.73
N PRO A 395 -26.89 -11.55 -20.51
CA PRO A 395 -28.31 -11.30 -20.54
C PRO A 395 -28.67 -10.30 -19.44
N LEU A 396 -29.41 -9.26 -19.82
CA LEU A 396 -29.99 -8.30 -18.89
C LEU A 396 -30.60 -9.08 -17.71
N LYS A 397 -30.12 -8.88 -16.48
CA LYS A 397 -30.78 -9.39 -15.29
C LYS A 397 -32.24 -8.99 -15.38
N ARG A 398 -33.13 -9.92 -15.66
CA ARG A 398 -34.59 -9.72 -15.64
C ARG A 398 -34.91 -9.07 -14.29
N LYS A 399 -35.32 -7.80 -14.30
CA LYS A 399 -36.03 -7.22 -13.16
C LYS A 399 -37.15 -8.17 -12.85
N LYS A 400 -37.17 -8.81 -11.69
CA LYS A 400 -38.37 -9.41 -11.13
C LYS A 400 -39.38 -8.28 -10.99
N VAL A 401 -40.23 -8.14 -12.00
CA VAL A 401 -41.45 -7.34 -11.89
C VAL A 401 -42.31 -8.13 -10.91
N VAL A 402 -42.34 -7.67 -9.68
CA VAL A 402 -43.31 -8.09 -8.70
C VAL A 402 -44.63 -7.54 -9.18
N LEU A 403 -45.35 -8.37 -9.97
CA LEU A 403 -46.75 -8.16 -10.23
C LEU A 403 -47.47 -8.28 -8.88
N LYS A 404 -47.77 -7.16 -8.24
CA LYS A 404 -48.80 -7.08 -7.23
C LYS A 404 -50.11 -7.48 -7.94
N ARG A 405 -50.56 -8.72 -7.76
CA ARG A 405 -51.95 -9.08 -7.99
C ARG A 405 -52.79 -8.25 -7.01
N ILE A 406 -53.49 -7.28 -7.55
CA ILE A 406 -54.64 -6.67 -6.90
C ILE A 406 -55.75 -7.72 -6.99
N LYS A 407 -56.18 -8.19 -5.86
CA LYS A 407 -57.52 -8.72 -5.65
C LYS A 407 -58.26 -7.76 -4.73
#